data_6ba685766c3ee9ed15c92ccfe0151084
#
_entry.id   6ba685766c3ee9ed15c92ccfe0151084
#
_cell.length_a   1.000
_cell.length_b   1.000
_cell.length_c   1.000
_cell.angle_alpha   90.00
_cell.angle_beta   90.00
_cell.angle_gamma   90.00
#
_symmetry.space_group_name_H-M   'P 1'
#
loop_
_entity.id
_entity.type
_entity.pdbx_description
1 polymer ?
#
loop_
_entity_poly.entity_id
_entity_poly.type
_entity_poly.pdbx_seq_one_letter_code
_entity_poly.pdbx_strand_id
1 'polypeptide(L)'
;MEILNTINDVFWSYILVVSLLGCALWFTVKTKFVQFRMLGEMIRQLSESTSKQRGREHHISSFQAFMVSLASRIGTGNLAGVATAITIGGPGAIFWMWVVALLGSSSAFIESTLAQLYKEPGKDSYIGGPAYYMKKGLKQPWMGILFSILIIFTFSFAFNSVQSNTICAAFQQAFQIESQTMGIILTTLSLLIFFGGIQRIAKVSSIIVPIMALGYIILAIIIIGMNINHIPEVFKLIINNAFGWQQTLGGGIGIAVMQGIKRGLFSNEAGMGSAPNVAATADVTHPVKQGLIQALGVFTDTLIICTCTAFIILFSGVPLTGETNGVQLTQLALSNEIGNWGSLYVAIAILFFAYSSIIGNYYYGEANIQYITKNKTIIIIFRLLSGGMVLFGSLASLDLVWNLADVCMGLMTICNLIAIVLLGKYAFRLLEDYRYQKRNGISNPIFTKNKMQDIEADIECW
;
A
#
# COMPACT_ATOMS: atom_id res chain seq x y z
N MET A 1 -24.87 1.78 -9.41
CA MET A 1 -24.41 0.76 -8.44
C MET A 1 -24.35 -0.63 -9.05
N GLU A 2 -25.39 -1.17 -9.67
CA GLU A 2 -25.39 -2.52 -10.27
C GLU A 2 -24.24 -2.77 -11.26
N ILE A 3 -23.97 -1.84 -12.16
CA ILE A 3 -22.86 -1.96 -13.14
C ILE A 3 -21.51 -2.05 -12.43
N LEU A 4 -21.27 -1.23 -11.41
CA LEU A 4 -20.02 -1.25 -10.64
C LEU A 4 -19.86 -2.57 -9.89
N ASN A 5 -20.94 -3.06 -9.28
CA ASN A 5 -20.92 -4.36 -8.60
C ASN A 5 -20.63 -5.49 -9.58
N THR A 6 -21.30 -5.54 -10.74
CA THR A 6 -21.06 -6.56 -11.77
C THR A 6 -19.61 -6.55 -12.27
N ILE A 7 -19.05 -5.35 -12.53
CA ILE A 7 -17.64 -5.22 -12.92
C ILE A 7 -16.72 -5.75 -11.81
N ASN A 8 -16.97 -5.34 -10.57
CA ASN A 8 -16.19 -5.81 -9.42
C ASN A 8 -16.23 -7.33 -9.28
N ASP A 9 -17.42 -7.94 -9.37
CA ASP A 9 -17.57 -9.38 -9.20
C ASP A 9 -16.82 -10.16 -10.29
N VAL A 10 -16.90 -9.77 -11.56
CA VAL A 10 -16.16 -10.42 -12.64
C VAL A 10 -14.65 -10.24 -12.47
N PHE A 11 -14.20 -9.03 -12.18
CA PHE A 11 -12.78 -8.72 -12.03
C PHE A 11 -12.16 -9.48 -10.85
N TRP A 12 -12.77 -9.43 -9.69
CA TRP A 12 -12.19 -9.98 -8.48
C TRP A 12 -12.38 -11.50 -8.34
N SER A 13 -13.50 -12.04 -8.82
CA SER A 13 -13.74 -13.49 -8.71
C SER A 13 -12.88 -14.32 -9.67
N TYR A 14 -12.58 -13.79 -10.88
CA TYR A 14 -11.96 -14.61 -11.93
C TYR A 14 -10.59 -14.09 -12.39
N ILE A 15 -10.43 -12.79 -12.57
CA ILE A 15 -9.25 -12.23 -13.24
C ILE A 15 -8.15 -11.89 -12.24
N LEU A 16 -8.46 -11.04 -11.27
CA LEU A 16 -7.47 -10.45 -10.39
C LEU A 16 -6.88 -11.44 -9.39
N VAL A 17 -7.73 -12.27 -8.76
CA VAL A 17 -7.25 -13.27 -7.79
C VAL A 17 -6.25 -14.21 -8.44
N VAL A 18 -6.58 -14.75 -9.63
CA VAL A 18 -5.70 -15.67 -10.34
C VAL A 18 -4.44 -14.98 -10.84
N SER A 19 -4.56 -13.78 -11.43
CA SER A 19 -3.42 -13.03 -11.95
C SER A 19 -2.45 -12.60 -10.86
N LEU A 20 -2.97 -12.08 -9.73
CA LEU A 20 -2.16 -11.64 -8.59
C LEU A 20 -1.39 -12.79 -7.97
N LEU A 21 -2.11 -13.87 -7.59
CA LEU A 21 -1.47 -15.02 -6.95
C LEU A 21 -0.53 -15.75 -7.92
N GLY A 22 -0.92 -15.89 -9.19
CA GLY A 22 -0.09 -16.53 -10.21
C GLY A 22 1.21 -15.77 -10.46
N CYS A 23 1.14 -14.44 -10.65
CA CYS A 23 2.32 -13.58 -10.81
C CYS A 23 3.21 -13.59 -9.56
N ALA A 24 2.61 -13.44 -8.38
CA ALA A 24 3.36 -13.41 -7.12
C ALA A 24 4.06 -14.75 -6.84
N LEU A 25 3.40 -15.87 -7.12
CA LEU A 25 4.00 -17.19 -7.01
C LEU A 25 5.15 -17.37 -8.02
N TRP A 26 4.95 -16.96 -9.27
CA TRP A 26 5.98 -17.01 -10.29
C TRP A 26 7.21 -16.18 -9.92
N PHE A 27 7.02 -14.95 -9.44
CA PHE A 27 8.12 -14.09 -8.96
C PHE A 27 8.80 -14.70 -7.72
N THR A 28 8.04 -15.25 -6.78
CA THR A 28 8.58 -15.93 -5.60
C THR A 28 9.53 -17.06 -5.99
N VAL A 29 9.12 -17.93 -6.93
CA VAL A 29 9.95 -19.04 -7.41
C VAL A 29 11.16 -18.54 -8.20
N LYS A 30 10.98 -17.58 -9.12
CA LYS A 30 12.07 -17.03 -9.96
C LYS A 30 13.12 -16.28 -9.15
N THR A 31 12.72 -15.56 -8.11
CA THR A 31 13.64 -14.88 -7.19
C THR A 31 14.21 -15.83 -6.12
N LYS A 32 13.82 -17.11 -6.14
CA LYS A 32 14.21 -18.11 -5.15
C LYS A 32 13.84 -17.65 -3.73
N PHE A 33 12.58 -17.24 -3.55
CA PHE A 33 12.01 -16.82 -2.27
C PHE A 33 12.74 -15.61 -1.66
N VAL A 34 12.99 -14.57 -2.47
CA VAL A 34 13.74 -13.36 -2.04
C VAL A 34 13.19 -12.76 -0.75
N GLN A 35 11.86 -12.73 -0.60
CA GLN A 35 11.17 -12.13 0.54
C GLN A 35 11.47 -12.83 1.88
N PHE A 36 11.79 -14.12 1.87
CA PHE A 36 12.18 -14.86 3.07
C PHE A 36 13.69 -14.90 3.24
N ARG A 37 14.42 -15.19 2.17
CA ARG A 37 15.86 -15.40 2.22
C ARG A 37 16.66 -14.13 2.47
N MET A 38 16.11 -12.97 2.11
CA MET A 38 16.79 -11.69 2.25
C MET A 38 16.15 -10.79 3.32
N LEU A 39 15.32 -11.34 4.21
CA LEU A 39 14.66 -10.55 5.26
C LEU A 39 15.68 -9.79 6.15
N GLY A 40 16.76 -10.44 6.56
CA GLY A 40 17.83 -9.78 7.31
C GLY A 40 18.50 -8.65 6.52
N GLU A 41 18.64 -8.80 5.20
CA GLU A 41 19.17 -7.76 4.33
C GLU A 41 18.18 -6.60 4.16
N MET A 42 16.87 -6.87 4.10
CA MET A 42 15.82 -5.82 4.06
C MET A 42 15.90 -4.93 5.30
N ILE A 43 15.98 -5.51 6.48
CA ILE A 43 16.10 -4.80 7.76
C ILE A 43 17.42 -4.00 7.79
N ARG A 44 18.53 -4.62 7.35
CA ARG A 44 19.82 -3.96 7.29
C ARG A 44 19.80 -2.74 6.36
N GLN A 45 19.22 -2.87 5.15
CA GLN A 45 19.12 -1.75 4.21
C GLN A 45 18.28 -0.60 4.76
N LEU A 46 17.24 -0.88 5.53
CA LEU A 46 16.45 0.14 6.21
C LEU A 46 17.26 0.88 7.28
N SER A 47 18.03 0.15 8.11
CA SER A 47 18.86 0.75 9.17
C SER A 47 20.06 1.55 8.61
N GLU A 48 20.71 1.07 7.55
CA GLU A 48 21.78 1.81 6.88
C GLU A 48 21.31 3.10 6.23
N SER A 49 20.05 3.14 5.77
CA SER A 49 19.47 4.33 5.14
C SER A 49 19.17 5.47 6.10
N THR A 50 19.11 5.18 7.41
CA THR A 50 18.95 6.22 8.45
C THR A 50 20.28 6.86 8.84
N SER A 51 21.41 6.20 8.57
CA SER A 51 22.76 6.70 8.86
C SER A 51 23.32 7.48 7.68
N LYS A 52 23.27 8.81 7.78
CA LYS A 52 24.01 9.84 7.02
C LYS A 52 24.45 9.48 5.59
N GLN A 53 23.63 9.75 4.61
CA GLN A 53 24.15 10.12 3.29
C GLN A 53 24.68 11.57 3.35
N ARG A 54 26.00 11.68 3.46
CA ARG A 54 26.71 12.96 3.49
C ARG A 54 26.71 13.58 2.10
N GLY A 55 26.15 14.77 1.96
CA GLY A 55 26.66 15.76 1.00
C GLY A 55 25.83 16.05 -0.25
N ARG A 56 24.55 15.63 -0.35
CA ARG A 56 23.65 16.08 -1.43
C ARG A 56 22.36 16.62 -0.84
N GLU A 57 22.23 17.94 -0.76
CA GLU A 57 21.13 18.64 -0.06
C GLU A 57 19.71 18.42 -0.63
N HIS A 58 19.58 17.76 -1.78
CA HIS A 58 18.30 17.62 -2.50
C HIS A 58 17.87 16.18 -2.81
N HIS A 59 18.47 15.16 -2.19
CA HIS A 59 18.14 13.77 -2.48
C HIS A 59 17.24 13.14 -1.40
N ILE A 60 16.21 12.41 -1.85
CA ILE A 60 15.35 11.61 -0.99
C ILE A 60 16.14 10.37 -0.52
N SER A 61 16.23 10.15 0.79
CA SER A 61 16.85 8.95 1.34
C SER A 61 15.95 7.71 1.15
N SER A 62 16.56 6.51 1.20
CA SER A 62 15.79 5.26 1.17
C SER A 62 14.75 5.17 2.29
N PHE A 63 15.09 5.67 3.48
CA PHE A 63 14.16 5.73 4.61
C PHE A 63 12.99 6.67 4.33
N GLN A 64 13.25 7.87 3.81
CA GLN A 64 12.19 8.82 3.45
C GLN A 64 11.26 8.25 2.38
N ALA A 65 11.81 7.64 1.31
CA ALA A 65 11.02 6.99 0.28
C ALA A 65 10.18 5.82 0.86
N PHE A 66 10.74 5.05 1.78
CA PHE A 66 10.02 4.00 2.47
C PHE A 66 8.87 4.56 3.33
N MET A 67 9.10 5.63 4.07
CA MET A 67 8.05 6.26 4.90
C MET A 67 6.92 6.86 4.06
N VAL A 68 7.20 7.44 2.89
CA VAL A 68 6.14 7.91 1.97
C VAL A 68 5.34 6.72 1.42
N SER A 69 6.01 5.62 1.07
CA SER A 69 5.34 4.40 0.64
C SER A 69 4.49 3.77 1.75
N LEU A 70 5.00 3.73 2.98
CA LEU A 70 4.23 3.27 4.13
C LEU A 70 3.08 4.22 4.48
N ALA A 71 3.24 5.54 4.29
CA ALA A 71 2.16 6.50 4.49
C ALA A 71 0.95 6.21 3.62
N SER A 72 1.15 5.81 2.36
CA SER A 72 0.06 5.39 1.48
C SER A 72 -0.58 4.08 1.94
N ARG A 73 0.24 3.09 2.26
CA ARG A 73 -0.20 1.73 2.65
C ARG A 73 -0.92 1.70 3.99
N ILE A 74 -0.29 2.28 5.04
CA ILE A 74 -0.84 2.28 6.41
C ILE A 74 -1.93 3.34 6.51
N GLY A 75 -3.16 2.93 6.24
CA GLY A 75 -4.32 3.82 6.18
C GLY A 75 -5.62 3.11 6.56
N THR A 76 -6.66 3.48 5.86
CA THR A 76 -8.00 2.86 6.01
C THR A 76 -7.96 1.35 5.82
N GLY A 77 -7.08 0.82 4.95
CA GLY A 77 -6.94 -0.61 4.70
C GLY A 77 -6.66 -1.43 5.95
N ASN A 78 -5.80 -0.92 6.83
CA ASN A 78 -5.37 -1.63 8.04
C ASN A 78 -6.42 -1.68 9.14
N LEU A 79 -7.33 -0.73 9.20
CA LEU A 79 -8.38 -0.63 10.22
C LEU A 79 -9.74 -1.03 9.65
N ALA A 80 -10.28 -0.21 8.75
CA ALA A 80 -11.59 -0.46 8.15
C ALA A 80 -11.56 -1.60 7.11
N GLY A 81 -10.48 -1.73 6.33
CA GLY A 81 -10.34 -2.81 5.34
C GLY A 81 -10.28 -4.19 5.98
N VAL A 82 -9.52 -4.34 7.08
CA VAL A 82 -9.48 -5.59 7.87
C VAL A 82 -10.85 -5.91 8.46
N ALA A 83 -11.52 -4.91 9.04
CA ALA A 83 -12.87 -5.08 9.58
C ALA A 83 -13.85 -5.54 8.49
N THR A 84 -13.80 -4.89 7.31
CA THR A 84 -14.63 -5.27 6.15
C THR A 84 -14.32 -6.69 5.66
N ALA A 85 -13.02 -7.08 5.62
CA ALA A 85 -12.62 -8.43 5.24
C ALA A 85 -13.23 -9.48 6.18
N ILE A 86 -13.18 -9.23 7.49
CA ILE A 86 -13.75 -10.12 8.52
C ILE A 86 -15.28 -10.16 8.43
N THR A 87 -15.95 -9.02 8.24
CA THR A 87 -17.41 -8.94 8.21
C THR A 87 -17.98 -9.65 6.98
N ILE A 88 -17.39 -9.46 5.79
CA ILE A 88 -17.92 -10.02 4.53
C ILE A 88 -17.34 -11.41 4.26
N GLY A 89 -16.02 -11.57 4.46
CA GLY A 89 -15.31 -12.81 4.13
C GLY A 89 -15.16 -13.79 5.30
N GLY A 90 -15.60 -13.38 6.49
CA GLY A 90 -15.35 -14.13 7.72
C GLY A 90 -13.91 -14.04 8.23
N PRO A 91 -13.61 -14.61 9.41
CA PRO A 91 -12.26 -14.63 9.98
C PRO A 91 -11.20 -15.24 9.05
N GLY A 92 -11.60 -16.17 8.18
CA GLY A 92 -10.72 -16.81 7.19
C GLY A 92 -10.13 -15.87 6.15
N ALA A 93 -10.75 -14.71 5.90
CA ALA A 93 -10.18 -13.69 5.02
C ALA A 93 -8.79 -13.20 5.48
N ILE A 94 -8.53 -13.22 6.79
CA ILE A 94 -7.21 -12.83 7.35
C ILE A 94 -6.11 -13.78 6.89
N PHE A 95 -6.36 -15.07 6.84
CA PHE A 95 -5.39 -16.03 6.28
C PHE A 95 -5.02 -15.68 4.84
N TRP A 96 -5.99 -15.32 4.01
CA TRP A 96 -5.76 -14.96 2.62
C TRP A 96 -5.09 -13.58 2.47
N MET A 97 -5.32 -12.64 3.40
CA MET A 97 -4.52 -11.42 3.50
C MET A 97 -3.03 -11.75 3.77
N TRP A 98 -2.74 -12.70 4.67
CA TRP A 98 -1.36 -13.14 4.91
C TRP A 98 -0.74 -13.78 3.67
N VAL A 99 -1.48 -14.65 2.99
CA VAL A 99 -1.00 -15.31 1.76
C VAL A 99 -0.65 -14.29 0.67
N VAL A 100 -1.53 -13.31 0.41
CA VAL A 100 -1.26 -12.28 -0.61
C VAL A 100 -0.11 -11.37 -0.21
N ALA A 101 0.11 -11.10 1.08
CA ALA A 101 1.25 -10.32 1.54
C ALA A 101 2.57 -11.10 1.41
N LEU A 102 2.59 -12.36 1.83
CA LEU A 102 3.78 -13.23 1.76
C LEU A 102 4.23 -13.43 0.30
N LEU A 103 3.31 -13.71 -0.60
CA LEU A 103 3.62 -13.90 -2.03
C LEU A 103 3.83 -12.55 -2.74
N GLY A 104 2.92 -11.59 -2.52
CA GLY A 104 2.92 -10.29 -3.17
C GLY A 104 4.15 -9.43 -2.88
N SER A 105 4.83 -9.64 -1.74
CA SER A 105 6.09 -8.96 -1.44
C SER A 105 7.17 -9.21 -2.50
N SER A 106 7.13 -10.35 -3.21
CA SER A 106 8.00 -10.61 -4.35
C SER A 106 7.64 -9.71 -5.55
N SER A 107 6.36 -9.45 -5.79
CA SER A 107 5.91 -8.50 -6.81
C SER A 107 6.35 -7.07 -6.48
N ALA A 108 6.20 -6.64 -5.23
CA ALA A 108 6.68 -5.34 -4.75
C ALA A 108 8.20 -5.18 -4.90
N PHE A 109 8.96 -6.27 -4.68
CA PHE A 109 10.40 -6.33 -4.95
C PHE A 109 10.70 -6.07 -6.43
N ILE A 110 10.01 -6.77 -7.35
CA ILE A 110 10.25 -6.66 -8.80
C ILE A 110 9.91 -5.25 -9.30
N GLU A 111 8.70 -4.76 -9.03
CA GLU A 111 8.24 -3.45 -9.52
C GLU A 111 9.11 -2.29 -9.03
N SER A 112 9.53 -2.34 -7.75
CA SER A 112 10.38 -1.28 -7.17
C SER A 112 11.82 -1.35 -7.65
N THR A 113 12.35 -2.54 -7.91
CA THR A 113 13.66 -2.74 -8.55
C THR A 113 13.66 -2.20 -9.98
N LEU A 114 12.60 -2.47 -10.76
CA LEU A 114 12.44 -1.94 -12.11
C LEU A 114 12.28 -0.42 -12.13
N ALA A 115 11.53 0.15 -11.20
CA ALA A 115 11.38 1.59 -11.09
C ALA A 115 12.71 2.31 -10.79
N GLN A 116 13.54 1.72 -9.95
CA GLN A 116 14.90 2.21 -9.73
C GLN A 116 15.79 2.06 -10.97
N LEU A 117 15.69 0.94 -11.68
CA LEU A 117 16.50 0.71 -12.89
C LEU A 117 16.23 1.77 -13.96
N TYR A 118 14.97 2.11 -14.22
CA TYR A 118 14.54 3.02 -15.27
C TYR A 118 14.24 4.45 -14.80
N LYS A 119 14.74 4.85 -13.62
CA LYS A 119 14.55 6.21 -13.11
C LYS A 119 15.27 7.26 -13.97
N GLU A 120 14.76 8.47 -13.94
CA GLU A 120 15.30 9.66 -14.63
C GLU A 120 15.72 10.72 -13.62
N PRO A 121 16.67 11.61 -13.99
CA PRO A 121 16.98 12.77 -13.18
C PRO A 121 15.80 13.74 -13.17
N GLY A 122 15.35 14.16 -11.99
CA GLY A 122 14.33 15.17 -11.80
C GLY A 122 14.93 16.47 -11.22
N LYS A 123 14.09 17.49 -11.03
CA LYS A 123 14.53 18.79 -10.51
C LYS A 123 14.96 18.72 -9.04
N ASP A 124 14.13 18.08 -8.21
CA ASP A 124 14.29 18.06 -6.76
C ASP A 124 14.61 16.66 -6.20
N SER A 125 14.48 15.62 -7.03
CA SER A 125 14.78 14.21 -6.74
C SER A 125 14.81 13.42 -8.04
N TYR A 126 15.17 12.12 -7.97
CA TYR A 126 14.90 11.23 -9.10
C TYR A 126 13.39 11.07 -9.29
N ILE A 127 12.98 10.77 -10.53
CA ILE A 127 11.61 10.48 -10.92
C ILE A 127 11.57 9.12 -11.62
N GLY A 128 10.48 8.39 -11.47
CA GLY A 128 10.35 7.07 -12.06
C GLY A 128 9.02 6.42 -11.67
N GLY A 129 8.92 5.13 -11.90
CA GLY A 129 7.73 4.34 -11.62
C GLY A 129 7.26 3.56 -12.84
N PRO A 130 6.05 2.97 -12.80
CA PRO A 130 5.56 2.12 -13.88
C PRO A 130 5.53 2.78 -15.25
N ALA A 131 5.07 4.03 -15.34
CA ALA A 131 5.04 4.76 -16.61
C ALA A 131 6.41 4.82 -17.29
N TYR A 132 7.48 4.95 -16.50
CA TYR A 132 8.85 5.04 -17.00
C TYR A 132 9.37 3.69 -17.49
N TYR A 133 9.18 2.60 -16.73
CA TYR A 133 9.63 1.29 -17.20
C TYR A 133 8.73 0.72 -18.33
N MET A 134 7.46 1.10 -18.42
CA MET A 134 6.63 0.80 -19.58
C MET A 134 7.12 1.53 -20.84
N LYS A 135 7.46 2.84 -20.70
CA LYS A 135 8.00 3.64 -21.81
C LYS A 135 9.37 3.15 -22.27
N LYS A 136 10.32 2.99 -21.35
CA LYS A 136 11.72 2.66 -21.66
C LYS A 136 11.96 1.17 -21.80
N GLY A 137 11.50 0.37 -20.86
CA GLY A 137 11.74 -1.07 -20.81
C GLY A 137 10.91 -1.86 -21.80
N LEU A 138 9.61 -1.57 -21.93
CA LEU A 138 8.71 -2.21 -22.91
C LEU A 138 8.70 -1.50 -24.25
N LYS A 139 9.23 -0.27 -24.35
CA LYS A 139 9.10 0.59 -25.55
C LYS A 139 7.64 0.87 -25.92
N GLN A 140 6.74 0.96 -24.92
CA GLN A 140 5.31 1.18 -25.09
C GLN A 140 4.87 2.47 -24.36
N PRO A 141 5.10 3.67 -24.93
CA PRO A 141 4.74 4.94 -24.30
C PRO A 141 3.25 5.08 -23.97
N TRP A 142 2.37 4.53 -24.84
CA TRP A 142 0.93 4.55 -24.64
C TRP A 142 0.51 3.82 -23.35
N MET A 143 1.18 2.71 -23.02
CA MET A 143 0.93 1.94 -21.80
C MET A 143 1.32 2.74 -20.57
N GLY A 144 2.43 3.50 -20.64
CA GLY A 144 2.84 4.43 -19.58
C GLY A 144 1.81 5.55 -19.34
N ILE A 145 1.23 6.12 -20.41
CA ILE A 145 0.17 7.11 -20.30
C ILE A 145 -1.11 6.49 -19.71
N LEU A 146 -1.51 5.32 -20.19
CA LEU A 146 -2.67 4.60 -19.66
C LEU A 146 -2.49 4.32 -18.15
N PHE A 147 -1.34 3.79 -17.75
CA PHE A 147 -1.05 3.56 -16.34
C PHE A 147 -1.11 4.85 -15.51
N SER A 148 -0.55 5.95 -16.04
CA SER A 148 -0.58 7.26 -15.37
C SER A 148 -2.01 7.78 -15.16
N ILE A 149 -2.89 7.57 -16.12
CA ILE A 149 -4.31 7.91 -15.98
C ILE A 149 -4.95 7.02 -14.90
N LEU A 150 -4.72 5.72 -14.95
CA LEU A 150 -5.30 4.75 -14.00
C LEU A 150 -4.86 5.03 -12.56
N ILE A 151 -3.58 5.34 -12.31
CA ILE A 151 -3.10 5.63 -10.95
C ILE A 151 -3.64 6.97 -10.42
N ILE A 152 -3.83 7.98 -11.27
CA ILE A 152 -4.48 9.25 -10.89
C ILE A 152 -5.90 8.95 -10.39
N PHE A 153 -6.69 8.21 -11.17
CA PHE A 153 -8.06 7.87 -10.78
C PHE A 153 -8.11 6.98 -9.54
N THR A 154 -7.20 6.00 -9.42
CA THR A 154 -7.17 5.09 -8.28
C THR A 154 -6.76 5.81 -7.01
N PHE A 155 -5.58 6.44 -7.00
CA PHE A 155 -4.98 6.97 -5.78
C PHE A 155 -5.46 8.36 -5.42
N SER A 156 -5.36 9.33 -6.36
CA SER A 156 -5.71 10.71 -6.04
C SER A 156 -7.21 10.95 -5.92
N PHE A 157 -8.03 10.10 -6.54
CA PHE A 157 -9.49 10.26 -6.50
C PHE A 157 -10.15 9.18 -5.64
N ALA A 158 -10.20 7.93 -6.09
CA ALA A 158 -10.97 6.89 -5.41
C ALA A 158 -10.42 6.56 -4.01
N PHE A 159 -9.11 6.29 -3.87
CA PHE A 159 -8.52 5.97 -2.57
C PHE A 159 -8.59 7.15 -1.59
N ASN A 160 -8.34 8.39 -2.06
CA ASN A 160 -8.50 9.57 -1.21
C ASN A 160 -9.94 9.75 -0.72
N SER A 161 -10.94 9.39 -1.54
CA SER A 161 -12.34 9.39 -1.12
C SER A 161 -12.61 8.35 -0.03
N VAL A 162 -12.03 7.14 -0.14
CA VAL A 162 -12.15 6.09 0.91
C VAL A 162 -11.50 6.55 2.22
N GLN A 163 -10.30 7.16 2.14
CA GLN A 163 -9.61 7.65 3.34
C GLN A 163 -10.43 8.71 4.06
N SER A 164 -10.92 9.71 3.33
CA SER A 164 -11.76 10.79 3.88
C SER A 164 -13.06 10.27 4.47
N ASN A 165 -13.77 9.39 3.75
CA ASN A 165 -15.01 8.76 4.22
C ASN A 165 -14.80 8.07 5.57
N THR A 166 -13.74 7.29 5.70
CA THR A 166 -13.43 6.53 6.92
C THR A 166 -13.09 7.44 8.09
N ILE A 167 -12.30 8.52 7.88
CA ILE A 167 -12.03 9.50 8.93
C ILE A 167 -13.33 10.14 9.41
N CYS A 168 -14.19 10.58 8.49
CA CYS A 168 -15.45 11.22 8.83
C CYS A 168 -16.38 10.28 9.61
N ALA A 169 -16.51 9.02 9.19
CA ALA A 169 -17.29 8.01 9.91
C ALA A 169 -16.78 7.77 11.34
N ALA A 170 -15.46 7.69 11.51
CA ALA A 170 -14.85 7.49 12.82
C ALA A 170 -15.05 8.71 13.75
N PHE A 171 -14.93 9.93 13.23
CA PHE A 171 -15.13 11.16 14.00
C PHE A 171 -16.59 11.40 14.33
N GLN A 172 -17.51 11.03 13.44
CA GLN A 172 -18.93 11.08 13.73
C GLN A 172 -19.30 10.14 14.88
N GLN A 173 -18.76 8.91 14.87
CA GLN A 173 -18.99 7.92 15.94
C GLN A 173 -18.38 8.34 17.28
N ALA A 174 -17.15 8.85 17.29
CA ALA A 174 -16.41 9.15 18.52
C ALA A 174 -16.71 10.53 19.12
N PHE A 175 -16.91 11.55 18.27
CA PHE A 175 -16.99 12.96 18.69
C PHE A 175 -18.29 13.65 18.26
N GLN A 176 -19.19 12.97 17.59
CA GLN A 176 -20.43 13.52 17.02
C GLN A 176 -20.19 14.69 16.05
N ILE A 177 -19.01 14.72 15.38
CA ILE A 177 -18.70 15.74 14.39
C ILE A 177 -19.32 15.32 13.05
N GLU A 178 -20.11 16.21 12.46
CA GLU A 178 -20.74 15.97 11.16
C GLU A 178 -19.71 15.75 10.06
N SER A 179 -19.98 14.78 9.18
CA SER A 179 -19.09 14.41 8.07
C SER A 179 -18.76 15.59 7.16
N GLN A 180 -19.70 16.51 6.94
CA GLN A 180 -19.48 17.71 6.13
C GLN A 180 -18.42 18.64 6.77
N THR A 181 -18.52 18.88 8.07
CA THR A 181 -17.56 19.73 8.80
C THR A 181 -16.17 19.11 8.77
N MET A 182 -16.07 17.82 9.09
CA MET A 182 -14.80 17.11 9.05
C MET A 182 -14.21 17.05 7.64
N GLY A 183 -15.05 16.86 6.62
CA GLY A 183 -14.65 16.87 5.22
C GLY A 183 -14.04 18.20 4.77
N ILE A 184 -14.63 19.34 5.18
CA ILE A 184 -14.09 20.68 4.88
C ILE A 184 -12.71 20.86 5.55
N ILE A 185 -12.57 20.44 6.81
CA ILE A 185 -11.30 20.50 7.53
C ILE A 185 -10.22 19.67 6.81
N LEU A 186 -10.52 18.41 6.48
CA LEU A 186 -9.61 17.50 5.77
C LEU A 186 -9.20 18.05 4.41
N THR A 187 -10.16 18.58 3.64
CA THR A 187 -9.91 19.15 2.32
C THR A 187 -8.99 20.36 2.40
N THR A 188 -9.25 21.26 3.35
CA THR A 188 -8.44 22.47 3.54
C THR A 188 -7.00 22.09 3.92
N LEU A 189 -6.83 21.19 4.90
CA LEU A 189 -5.51 20.72 5.32
C LEU A 189 -4.77 20.00 4.18
N SER A 190 -5.49 19.20 3.39
CA SER A 190 -4.91 18.47 2.26
C SER A 190 -4.42 19.42 1.17
N LEU A 191 -5.22 20.42 0.80
CA LEU A 191 -4.82 21.43 -0.17
C LEU A 191 -3.57 22.20 0.28
N LEU A 192 -3.46 22.57 1.57
CA LEU A 192 -2.27 23.24 2.11
C LEU A 192 -0.99 22.39 1.94
N ILE A 193 -1.11 21.05 2.03
CA ILE A 193 0.04 20.15 1.88
C ILE A 193 0.33 19.89 0.39
N PHE A 194 -0.69 19.73 -0.44
CA PHE A 194 -0.53 19.44 -1.87
C PHE A 194 0.27 20.50 -2.63
N PHE A 195 0.27 21.74 -2.16
CA PHE A 195 1.11 22.81 -2.72
C PHE A 195 2.56 22.77 -2.22
N GLY A 196 2.92 21.85 -1.31
CA GLY A 196 4.27 21.79 -0.70
C GLY A 196 5.30 20.89 -1.39
N GLY A 197 4.90 20.05 -2.35
CA GLY A 197 5.77 19.14 -3.11
C GLY A 197 6.33 17.94 -2.33
N ILE A 198 7.07 17.06 -3.02
CA ILE A 198 7.55 15.76 -2.50
C ILE A 198 8.44 15.86 -1.25
N GLN A 199 9.30 16.88 -1.16
CA GLN A 199 10.19 17.04 -0.02
C GLN A 199 9.43 17.29 1.28
N ARG A 200 8.35 18.10 1.22
CA ARG A 200 7.46 18.34 2.36
C ARG A 200 6.70 17.08 2.73
N ILE A 201 6.17 16.36 1.74
CA ILE A 201 5.48 15.09 1.94
C ILE A 201 6.41 14.08 2.60
N ALA A 202 7.63 13.90 2.08
CA ALA A 202 8.62 12.98 2.63
C ALA A 202 9.00 13.31 4.08
N LYS A 203 9.16 14.60 4.40
CA LYS A 203 9.47 15.06 5.77
C LYS A 203 8.32 14.78 6.73
N VAL A 204 7.09 15.10 6.34
CA VAL A 204 5.88 14.87 7.17
C VAL A 204 5.69 13.37 7.40
N SER A 205 5.74 12.55 6.34
CA SER A 205 5.58 11.10 6.44
C SER A 205 6.66 10.44 7.30
N SER A 206 7.92 10.89 7.20
CA SER A 206 9.03 10.33 7.99
C SER A 206 8.91 10.55 9.51
N ILE A 207 8.05 11.45 9.93
CA ILE A 207 7.75 11.73 11.36
C ILE A 207 6.46 11.03 11.78
N ILE A 208 5.38 11.24 11.02
CA ILE A 208 4.04 10.77 11.42
C ILE A 208 3.96 9.24 11.39
N VAL A 209 4.45 8.61 10.30
CA VAL A 209 4.27 7.17 10.09
C VAL A 209 4.91 6.31 11.19
N PRO A 210 6.17 6.51 11.60
CA PRO A 210 6.73 5.72 12.70
C PRO A 210 5.99 5.90 14.02
N ILE A 211 5.59 7.12 14.36
CA ILE A 211 4.91 7.41 15.61
C ILE A 211 3.55 6.70 15.67
N MET A 212 2.74 6.84 14.60
CA MET A 212 1.42 6.24 14.56
C MET A 212 1.49 4.70 14.51
N ALA A 213 2.40 4.14 13.71
CA ALA A 213 2.55 2.69 13.58
C ALA A 213 3.02 2.06 14.90
N LEU A 214 4.03 2.64 15.54
CA LEU A 214 4.53 2.16 16.83
C LEU A 214 3.46 2.28 17.93
N GLY A 215 2.76 3.40 18.00
CA GLY A 215 1.68 3.59 18.97
C GLY A 215 0.57 2.54 18.82
N TYR A 216 0.18 2.25 17.58
CA TYR A 216 -0.83 1.22 17.30
C TYR A 216 -0.34 -0.20 17.62
N ILE A 217 0.90 -0.53 17.26
CA ILE A 217 1.50 -1.85 17.56
C ILE A 217 1.64 -2.06 19.07
N ILE A 218 2.06 -1.04 19.82
CA ILE A 218 2.17 -1.14 21.28
C ILE A 218 0.81 -1.43 21.91
N LEU A 219 -0.23 -0.70 21.50
CA LEU A 219 -1.58 -0.96 21.98
C LEU A 219 -2.05 -2.38 21.65
N ALA A 220 -1.82 -2.82 20.40
CA ALA A 220 -2.19 -4.17 20.00
C ALA A 220 -1.45 -5.25 20.80
N ILE A 221 -0.15 -5.05 21.09
CA ILE A 221 0.64 -5.97 21.95
C ILE A 221 0.05 -6.04 23.35
N ILE A 222 -0.39 -4.92 23.92
CA ILE A 222 -1.05 -4.91 25.24
C ILE A 222 -2.33 -5.74 25.20
N ILE A 223 -3.20 -5.54 24.20
CA ILE A 223 -4.46 -6.29 24.06
C ILE A 223 -4.19 -7.77 23.83
N ILE A 224 -3.24 -8.12 22.98
CA ILE A 224 -2.82 -9.51 22.73
C ILE A 224 -2.30 -10.13 24.02
N GLY A 225 -1.53 -9.38 24.82
CA GLY A 225 -1.04 -9.83 26.11
C GLY A 225 -2.16 -10.08 27.11
N MET A 226 -3.19 -9.24 27.15
CA MET A 226 -4.38 -9.43 27.99
C MET A 226 -5.19 -10.66 27.57
N ASN A 227 -5.18 -11.01 26.30
CA ASN A 227 -5.93 -12.13 25.69
C ASN A 227 -5.05 -13.32 25.30
N ILE A 228 -3.86 -13.49 25.94
CA ILE A 228 -2.86 -14.47 25.54
C ILE A 228 -3.38 -15.92 25.48
N ASN A 229 -4.32 -16.26 26.36
CA ASN A 229 -4.93 -17.59 26.44
C ASN A 229 -5.88 -17.90 25.26
N HIS A 230 -6.41 -16.85 24.59
CA HIS A 230 -7.33 -16.98 23.47
C HIS A 230 -6.60 -16.99 22.10
N ILE A 231 -5.29 -16.76 22.06
CA ILE A 231 -4.51 -16.76 20.82
C ILE A 231 -4.69 -18.07 20.02
N PRO A 232 -4.57 -19.28 20.63
CA PRO A 232 -4.74 -20.54 19.88
C PRO A 232 -6.14 -20.69 19.29
N GLU A 233 -7.17 -20.20 19.99
CA GLU A 233 -8.57 -20.25 19.54
C GLU A 233 -8.77 -19.35 18.33
N VAL A 234 -8.25 -18.13 18.34
CA VAL A 234 -8.32 -17.18 17.23
C VAL A 234 -7.57 -17.71 16.00
N PHE A 235 -6.35 -18.28 16.17
CA PHE A 235 -5.67 -18.93 15.06
C PHE A 235 -6.47 -20.09 14.47
N LYS A 236 -7.02 -20.95 15.31
CA LYS A 236 -7.88 -22.06 14.88
C LYS A 236 -9.13 -21.55 14.15
N LEU A 237 -9.73 -20.47 14.63
CA LEU A 237 -10.87 -19.82 13.98
C LEU A 237 -10.51 -19.32 12.58
N ILE A 238 -9.40 -18.59 12.44
CA ILE A 238 -8.90 -18.07 11.16
C ILE A 238 -8.66 -19.23 10.18
N ILE A 239 -7.90 -20.26 10.59
CA ILE A 239 -7.55 -21.38 9.70
C ILE A 239 -8.77 -22.19 9.31
N ASN A 240 -9.65 -22.54 10.27
CA ASN A 240 -10.84 -23.34 9.99
C ASN A 240 -11.81 -22.62 9.02
N ASN A 241 -11.95 -21.29 9.17
CA ASN A 241 -12.80 -20.50 8.27
C ASN A 241 -12.12 -20.28 6.90
N ALA A 242 -10.80 -20.20 6.82
CA ALA A 242 -10.08 -20.03 5.57
C ALA A 242 -10.27 -21.19 4.59
N PHE A 243 -10.46 -22.41 5.12
CA PHE A 243 -10.65 -23.65 4.35
C PHE A 243 -12.06 -24.22 4.43
N GLY A 244 -13.01 -23.50 5.02
CA GLY A 244 -14.44 -23.88 5.06
C GLY A 244 -14.75 -25.06 5.97
N TRP A 245 -13.85 -25.45 6.87
CA TRP A 245 -14.08 -26.58 7.81
C TRP A 245 -15.11 -26.26 8.89
N GLN A 246 -15.36 -24.97 9.14
CA GLN A 246 -16.45 -24.48 9.98
C GLN A 246 -17.06 -23.23 9.33
N GLN A 247 -18.15 -23.40 8.60
CA GLN A 247 -18.91 -22.27 8.04
C GLN A 247 -19.80 -21.67 9.15
N THR A 248 -19.25 -20.75 9.93
CA THR A 248 -20.01 -20.09 10.98
C THR A 248 -20.54 -18.71 10.61
N LEU A 249 -20.02 -18.07 9.57
CA LEU A 249 -20.40 -16.71 9.17
C LEU A 249 -20.28 -16.50 7.64
N GLY A 250 -21.38 -16.34 7.01
CA GLY A 250 -21.71 -15.48 5.87
C GLY A 250 -21.05 -15.70 4.51
N GLY A 251 -20.10 -16.60 4.32
CA GLY A 251 -19.48 -16.73 3.00
C GLY A 251 -18.73 -18.04 2.82
N GLY A 252 -18.93 -18.69 1.67
CA GLY A 252 -18.11 -19.85 1.29
C GLY A 252 -16.63 -19.47 1.14
N ILE A 253 -15.74 -20.49 1.06
CA ILE A 253 -14.29 -20.33 0.88
C ILE A 253 -13.94 -19.27 -0.17
N GLY A 254 -14.68 -19.21 -1.28
CA GLY A 254 -14.46 -18.24 -2.36
C GLY A 254 -14.58 -16.79 -1.92
N ILE A 255 -15.51 -16.46 -1.03
CA ILE A 255 -15.69 -15.10 -0.52
C ILE A 255 -14.55 -14.75 0.45
N ALA A 256 -14.11 -15.67 1.30
CA ALA A 256 -12.96 -15.46 2.18
C ALA A 256 -11.68 -15.22 1.37
N VAL A 257 -11.43 -16.01 0.33
CA VAL A 257 -10.31 -15.83 -0.60
C VAL A 257 -10.37 -14.46 -1.27
N MET A 258 -11.51 -14.14 -1.90
CA MET A 258 -11.70 -12.91 -2.64
C MET A 258 -11.53 -11.68 -1.72
N GLN A 259 -12.19 -11.64 -0.57
CA GLN A 259 -12.12 -10.52 0.36
C GLN A 259 -10.72 -10.39 0.98
N GLY A 260 -10.10 -11.49 1.35
CA GLY A 260 -8.74 -11.48 1.88
C GLY A 260 -7.73 -10.92 0.87
N ILE A 261 -7.78 -11.35 -0.39
CA ILE A 261 -6.88 -10.85 -1.44
C ILE A 261 -7.20 -9.39 -1.78
N LYS A 262 -8.48 -9.05 -1.92
CA LYS A 262 -8.95 -7.71 -2.27
C LYS A 262 -8.56 -6.67 -1.20
N ARG A 263 -8.86 -6.92 0.07
CA ARG A 263 -8.52 -6.03 1.19
C ARG A 263 -7.03 -6.06 1.51
N GLY A 264 -6.38 -7.20 1.36
CA GLY A 264 -4.93 -7.33 1.46
C GLY A 264 -4.20 -6.48 0.43
N LEU A 265 -4.60 -6.55 -0.85
CA LEU A 265 -4.04 -5.73 -1.92
C LEU A 265 -4.29 -4.23 -1.69
N PHE A 266 -5.51 -3.85 -1.29
CA PHE A 266 -5.84 -2.46 -0.96
C PHE A 266 -4.92 -1.89 0.13
N SER A 267 -4.53 -2.72 1.12
CA SER A 267 -3.65 -2.32 2.21
C SER A 267 -2.18 -2.28 1.78
N ASN A 268 -1.64 -3.39 1.24
CA ASN A 268 -0.20 -3.53 1.01
C ASN A 268 0.30 -3.04 -0.36
N GLU A 269 -0.60 -2.80 -1.31
CA GLU A 269 -0.32 -2.28 -2.65
C GLU A 269 0.65 -3.13 -3.51
N ALA A 270 0.90 -4.40 -3.16
CA ALA A 270 1.91 -5.22 -3.80
C ALA A 270 1.53 -5.65 -5.22
N GLY A 271 2.29 -5.21 -6.22
CA GLY A 271 2.02 -5.48 -7.63
C GLY A 271 1.06 -4.50 -8.30
N MET A 272 0.58 -3.50 -7.59
CA MET A 272 -0.28 -2.44 -8.15
C MET A 272 0.51 -1.39 -8.95
N GLY A 273 1.80 -1.24 -8.66
CA GLY A 273 2.62 -0.22 -9.31
C GLY A 273 2.58 1.16 -8.64
N SER A 274 2.02 1.30 -7.46
CA SER A 274 1.95 2.56 -6.72
C SER A 274 3.27 2.91 -6.05
N ALA A 275 3.75 2.05 -5.16
CA ALA A 275 4.99 2.21 -4.42
C ALA A 275 6.24 2.46 -5.31
N PRO A 276 6.36 1.88 -6.51
CA PRO A 276 7.44 2.19 -7.44
C PRO A 276 7.64 3.67 -7.74
N ASN A 277 6.58 4.50 -7.74
CA ASN A 277 6.69 5.93 -8.01
C ASN A 277 7.53 6.66 -6.96
N VAL A 278 7.45 6.26 -5.71
CA VAL A 278 8.28 6.83 -4.65
C VAL A 278 9.58 6.05 -4.47
N ALA A 279 9.58 4.75 -4.69
CA ALA A 279 10.80 3.94 -4.64
C ALA A 279 11.87 4.46 -5.62
N ALA A 280 11.46 4.95 -6.81
CA ALA A 280 12.35 5.53 -7.80
C ALA A 280 13.06 6.80 -7.32
N THR A 281 12.46 7.57 -6.40
CA THR A 281 13.02 8.85 -5.93
C THR A 281 14.27 8.70 -5.05
N ALA A 282 14.46 7.50 -4.48
CA ALA A 282 15.54 7.23 -3.56
C ALA A 282 16.91 7.21 -4.24
N ASP A 283 17.89 7.85 -3.59
CA ASP A 283 19.28 7.77 -3.98
C ASP A 283 19.93 6.53 -3.35
N VAL A 284 20.21 5.53 -4.18
CA VAL A 284 20.78 4.23 -3.76
C VAL A 284 21.89 3.82 -4.72
N THR A 285 22.82 2.99 -4.25
CA THR A 285 23.94 2.49 -5.05
C THR A 285 23.60 1.29 -5.91
N HIS A 286 22.43 0.64 -5.68
CA HIS A 286 21.98 -0.53 -6.43
C HIS A 286 20.46 -0.62 -6.44
N PRO A 287 19.78 -0.87 -7.60
CA PRO A 287 18.32 -0.92 -7.71
C PRO A 287 17.66 -1.89 -6.72
N VAL A 288 18.25 -3.05 -6.47
CA VAL A 288 17.76 -4.09 -5.57
C VAL A 288 17.52 -3.59 -4.14
N LYS A 289 18.26 -2.58 -3.67
CA LYS A 289 18.09 -2.05 -2.32
C LYS A 289 16.69 -1.53 -2.07
N GLN A 290 16.14 -0.76 -3.02
CA GLN A 290 14.75 -0.30 -2.92
C GLN A 290 13.74 -1.43 -3.11
N GLY A 291 14.01 -2.38 -3.99
CA GLY A 291 13.17 -3.57 -4.09
C GLY A 291 13.03 -4.30 -2.75
N LEU A 292 14.15 -4.51 -2.04
CA LEU A 292 14.16 -5.16 -0.73
C LEU A 292 13.40 -4.35 0.33
N ILE A 293 13.61 -3.04 0.38
CA ILE A 293 12.94 -2.16 1.34
C ILE A 293 11.41 -2.12 1.09
N GLN A 294 10.97 -2.07 -0.17
CA GLN A 294 9.55 -2.05 -0.50
C GLN A 294 8.86 -3.40 -0.24
N ALA A 295 9.58 -4.52 -0.41
CA ALA A 295 9.09 -5.83 0.00
C ALA A 295 8.90 -5.92 1.53
N LEU A 296 9.80 -5.32 2.33
CA LEU A 296 9.64 -5.22 3.78
C LEU A 296 8.40 -4.39 4.15
N GLY A 297 8.06 -3.36 3.36
CA GLY A 297 6.87 -2.56 3.56
C GLY A 297 5.58 -3.37 3.50
N VAL A 298 5.49 -4.33 2.59
CA VAL A 298 4.34 -5.26 2.49
C VAL A 298 4.19 -6.09 3.77
N PHE A 299 5.31 -6.58 4.32
CA PHE A 299 5.30 -7.34 5.58
C PHE A 299 4.87 -6.47 6.75
N THR A 300 5.44 -5.27 6.86
CA THR A 300 5.11 -4.33 7.95
C THR A 300 3.62 -3.97 7.93
N ASP A 301 3.08 -3.66 6.78
CA ASP A 301 1.68 -3.30 6.61
C ASP A 301 0.74 -4.47 6.99
N THR A 302 0.85 -5.58 6.30
CA THR A 302 -0.17 -6.63 6.39
C THR A 302 0.10 -7.65 7.48
N LEU A 303 1.35 -8.18 7.57
CA LEU A 303 1.65 -9.22 8.57
C LEU A 303 1.75 -8.66 9.98
N ILE A 304 2.03 -7.36 10.15
CA ILE A 304 2.08 -6.75 11.48
C ILE A 304 0.81 -5.95 11.72
N ILE A 305 0.58 -4.84 11.02
CA ILE A 305 -0.48 -3.88 11.39
C ILE A 305 -1.88 -4.45 11.12
N CYS A 306 -2.14 -5.06 9.94
CA CYS A 306 -3.44 -5.69 9.70
C CYS A 306 -3.71 -6.85 10.66
N THR A 307 -2.69 -7.63 11.03
CA THR A 307 -2.82 -8.71 12.02
C THR A 307 -3.16 -8.17 13.40
N CYS A 308 -2.57 -7.04 13.81
CA CYS A 308 -2.94 -6.37 15.06
C CYS A 308 -4.44 -6.04 15.09
N THR A 309 -4.96 -5.43 14.03
CA THR A 309 -6.39 -5.11 13.91
C THR A 309 -7.26 -6.36 13.91
N ALA A 310 -6.86 -7.39 13.17
CA ALA A 310 -7.60 -8.65 13.12
C ALA A 310 -7.72 -9.30 14.50
N PHE A 311 -6.64 -9.34 15.27
CA PHE A 311 -6.66 -9.89 16.63
C PHE A 311 -7.51 -9.04 17.57
N ILE A 312 -7.41 -7.71 17.52
CA ILE A 312 -8.27 -6.82 18.33
C ILE A 312 -9.75 -7.11 18.05
N ILE A 313 -10.15 -7.23 16.78
CA ILE A 313 -11.54 -7.52 16.41
C ILE A 313 -11.95 -8.92 16.88
N LEU A 314 -11.12 -9.93 16.69
CA LEU A 314 -11.48 -11.32 16.98
C LEU A 314 -11.44 -11.65 18.48
N PHE A 315 -10.65 -10.94 19.31
CA PHE A 315 -10.70 -11.08 20.76
C PHE A 315 -11.90 -10.37 21.39
N SER A 316 -12.37 -9.29 20.79
CA SER A 316 -13.39 -8.42 21.38
C SER A 316 -14.76 -9.08 21.60
N GLY A 317 -15.02 -10.21 20.95
CA GLY A 317 -16.31 -10.90 20.99
C GLY A 317 -17.47 -10.14 20.35
N VAL A 318 -17.21 -9.05 19.62
CA VAL A 318 -18.24 -8.29 18.90
C VAL A 318 -18.91 -9.17 17.86
N PRO A 319 -20.28 -9.22 17.80
CA PRO A 319 -20.99 -9.97 16.78
C PRO A 319 -20.64 -9.48 15.36
N LEU A 320 -20.26 -10.39 14.48
CA LEU A 320 -19.91 -10.11 13.09
C LEU A 320 -21.13 -10.22 12.16
N THR A 321 -22.25 -9.59 12.55
CA THR A 321 -23.56 -9.70 11.87
C THR A 321 -23.69 -8.85 10.60
N GLY A 322 -22.73 -7.99 10.31
CA GLY A 322 -22.79 -7.05 9.18
C GLY A 322 -23.51 -5.73 9.47
N GLU A 323 -24.17 -5.58 10.62
CA GLU A 323 -24.81 -4.33 11.03
C GLU A 323 -23.79 -3.21 11.27
N THR A 324 -22.61 -3.58 11.80
CA THR A 324 -21.48 -2.67 11.99
C THR A 324 -20.32 -3.10 11.08
N ASN A 325 -19.80 -2.19 10.29
CA ASN A 325 -18.77 -2.48 9.29
C ASN A 325 -17.66 -1.39 9.27
N GLY A 326 -16.58 -1.70 8.60
CA GLY A 326 -15.46 -0.76 8.42
C GLY A 326 -14.86 -0.31 9.75
N VAL A 327 -14.54 0.97 9.84
CA VAL A 327 -13.86 1.54 11.03
C VAL A 327 -14.71 1.48 12.29
N GLN A 328 -16.03 1.53 12.17
CA GLN A 328 -16.95 1.47 13.30
C GLN A 328 -16.87 0.13 14.04
N LEU A 329 -16.69 -0.99 13.30
CA LEU A 329 -16.45 -2.29 13.91
C LEU A 329 -15.13 -2.29 14.71
N THR A 330 -14.07 -1.69 14.18
CA THR A 330 -12.79 -1.57 14.90
C THR A 330 -12.92 -0.70 16.15
N GLN A 331 -13.70 0.38 16.07
CA GLN A 331 -13.98 1.24 17.23
C GLN A 331 -14.74 0.48 18.33
N LEU A 332 -15.77 -0.27 17.95
CA LEU A 332 -16.55 -1.08 18.87
C LEU A 332 -15.71 -2.19 19.50
N ALA A 333 -14.91 -2.90 18.66
CA ALA A 333 -14.03 -3.95 19.13
C ALA A 333 -13.01 -3.42 20.17
N LEU A 334 -12.37 -2.32 19.86
CA LEU A 334 -11.41 -1.73 20.81
C LEU A 334 -12.10 -1.20 22.07
N SER A 335 -13.33 -0.67 21.94
CA SER A 335 -14.10 -0.22 23.13
C SER A 335 -14.50 -1.38 24.03
N ASN A 336 -14.73 -2.57 23.50
CA ASN A 336 -14.99 -3.76 24.32
C ASN A 336 -13.75 -4.20 25.10
N GLU A 337 -12.54 -4.01 24.54
CA GLU A 337 -11.29 -4.40 25.19
C GLU A 337 -10.79 -3.39 26.27
N ILE A 338 -10.90 -2.09 25.99
CA ILE A 338 -10.31 -1.04 26.82
C ILE A 338 -11.30 0.05 27.28
N GLY A 339 -12.62 -0.20 27.09
CA GLY A 339 -13.66 0.76 27.44
C GLY A 339 -13.80 1.89 26.42
N ASN A 340 -14.56 2.94 26.77
CA ASN A 340 -14.92 4.05 25.87
C ASN A 340 -13.72 4.76 25.21
N TRP A 341 -12.54 4.68 25.80
CA TRP A 341 -11.29 5.19 25.22
C TRP A 341 -10.94 4.53 23.89
N GLY A 342 -11.37 3.29 23.68
CA GLY A 342 -11.11 2.55 22.45
C GLY A 342 -11.62 3.26 21.19
N SER A 343 -12.87 3.74 21.22
CA SER A 343 -13.45 4.48 20.09
C SER A 343 -12.72 5.78 19.81
N LEU A 344 -12.37 6.54 20.85
CA LEU A 344 -11.61 7.80 20.74
C LEU A 344 -10.21 7.55 20.16
N TYR A 345 -9.53 6.51 20.64
CA TYR A 345 -8.22 6.13 20.15
C TYR A 345 -8.25 5.76 18.65
N VAL A 346 -9.21 4.94 18.23
CA VAL A 346 -9.35 4.57 16.81
C VAL A 346 -9.63 5.79 15.95
N ALA A 347 -10.46 6.73 16.38
CA ALA A 347 -10.73 7.95 15.64
C ALA A 347 -9.47 8.81 15.46
N ILE A 348 -8.64 8.93 16.48
CA ILE A 348 -7.36 9.65 16.40
C ILE A 348 -6.36 8.86 15.55
N ALA A 349 -6.26 7.55 15.74
CA ALA A 349 -5.36 6.69 14.95
C ALA A 349 -5.71 6.73 13.46
N ILE A 350 -6.99 6.61 13.10
CA ILE A 350 -7.41 6.65 11.70
C ILE A 350 -7.21 8.04 11.08
N LEU A 351 -7.31 9.11 11.84
CA LEU A 351 -6.97 10.43 11.36
C LEU A 351 -5.51 10.47 10.87
N PHE A 352 -4.58 10.00 11.67
CA PHE A 352 -3.17 9.98 11.27
C PHE A 352 -2.90 8.98 10.14
N PHE A 353 -3.44 7.76 10.22
CA PHE A 353 -3.26 6.71 9.22
C PHE A 353 -3.84 7.13 7.87
N ALA A 354 -5.12 7.42 7.82
CA ALA A 354 -5.80 7.75 6.58
C ALA A 354 -5.39 9.13 6.03
N TYR A 355 -5.08 10.10 6.90
CA TYR A 355 -4.61 11.40 6.43
C TYR A 355 -3.19 11.31 5.83
N SER A 356 -2.29 10.51 6.42
CA SER A 356 -0.98 10.25 5.81
C SER A 356 -1.13 9.54 4.45
N SER A 357 -2.14 8.66 4.33
CA SER A 357 -2.45 8.01 3.05
C SER A 357 -2.98 9.00 2.01
N ILE A 358 -3.85 9.96 2.39
CA ILE A 358 -4.28 11.03 1.48
C ILE A 358 -3.08 11.76 0.88
N ILE A 359 -2.08 12.05 1.69
CA ILE A 359 -0.86 12.75 1.27
C ILE A 359 0.00 11.86 0.36
N GLY A 360 0.20 10.59 0.72
CA GLY A 360 0.96 9.62 -0.08
C GLY A 360 0.30 9.32 -1.42
N ASN A 361 -1.01 9.10 -1.42
CA ASN A 361 -1.82 8.85 -2.61
C ASN A 361 -1.80 10.04 -3.58
N TYR A 362 -1.90 11.25 -3.04
CA TYR A 362 -1.77 12.47 -3.82
C TYR A 362 -0.40 12.53 -4.53
N TYR A 363 0.68 12.18 -3.84
CA TYR A 363 2.01 12.17 -4.45
C TYR A 363 2.09 11.22 -5.65
N TYR A 364 1.51 10.02 -5.55
CA TYR A 364 1.47 9.09 -6.68
C TYR A 364 0.76 9.68 -7.90
N GLY A 365 -0.35 10.37 -7.70
CA GLY A 365 -1.04 11.07 -8.77
C GLY A 365 -0.24 12.25 -9.30
N GLU A 366 0.40 13.06 -8.43
CA GLU A 366 1.21 14.20 -8.86
C GLU A 366 2.42 13.75 -9.70
N ALA A 367 3.09 12.67 -9.33
CA ALA A 367 4.20 12.11 -10.11
C ALA A 367 3.73 11.70 -11.53
N ASN A 368 2.53 11.15 -11.63
CA ASN A 368 1.97 10.66 -12.90
C ASN A 368 1.34 11.78 -13.75
N ILE A 369 0.70 12.79 -13.17
CA ILE A 369 0.27 13.96 -13.96
C ILE A 369 1.49 14.72 -14.49
N GLN A 370 2.58 14.80 -13.75
CA GLN A 370 3.85 15.41 -14.20
C GLN A 370 4.55 14.57 -15.29
N TYR A 371 4.33 13.28 -15.35
CA TYR A 371 4.76 12.43 -16.46
C TYR A 371 3.99 12.76 -17.75
N ILE A 372 2.67 12.98 -17.66
CA ILE A 372 1.80 13.29 -18.80
C ILE A 372 2.05 14.74 -19.30
N THR A 373 2.16 15.70 -18.38
CA THR A 373 2.26 17.13 -18.74
C THR A 373 3.13 17.93 -17.79
N LYS A 374 3.81 18.94 -18.34
CA LYS A 374 4.55 19.96 -17.57
C LYS A 374 3.78 21.27 -17.40
N ASN A 375 2.54 21.35 -17.88
CA ASN A 375 1.73 22.55 -17.81
C ASN A 375 1.28 22.81 -16.36
N LYS A 376 1.72 23.94 -15.80
CA LYS A 376 1.45 24.34 -14.42
C LYS A 376 -0.06 24.47 -14.13
N THR A 377 -0.83 24.97 -15.09
CA THR A 377 -2.29 25.14 -14.93
C THR A 377 -2.99 23.80 -14.76
N ILE A 378 -2.62 22.79 -15.58
CA ILE A 378 -3.19 21.44 -15.47
C ILE A 378 -2.82 20.81 -14.12
N ILE A 379 -1.59 21.02 -13.64
CA ILE A 379 -1.16 20.52 -12.33
C ILE A 379 -1.95 21.19 -11.20
N ILE A 380 -2.23 22.51 -11.29
CA ILE A 380 -3.07 23.21 -10.30
C ILE A 380 -4.50 22.68 -10.32
N ILE A 381 -5.10 22.49 -11.49
CA ILE A 381 -6.43 21.90 -11.63
C ILE A 381 -6.46 20.49 -11.00
N PHE A 382 -5.45 19.68 -11.27
CA PHE A 382 -5.33 18.35 -10.67
C PHE A 382 -5.28 18.41 -9.13
N ARG A 383 -4.53 19.35 -8.54
CA ARG A 383 -4.47 19.57 -7.08
C ARG A 383 -5.84 19.89 -6.50
N LEU A 384 -6.57 20.81 -7.15
CA LEU A 384 -7.91 21.18 -6.73
C LEU A 384 -8.91 20.03 -6.86
N LEU A 385 -8.84 19.27 -7.95
CA LEU A 385 -9.67 18.07 -8.14
C LEU A 385 -9.37 17.00 -7.08
N SER A 386 -8.10 16.77 -6.78
CA SER A 386 -7.71 15.82 -5.72
C SER A 386 -8.25 16.24 -4.35
N GLY A 387 -8.20 17.54 -4.03
CA GLY A 387 -8.84 18.08 -2.83
C GLY A 387 -10.36 17.95 -2.87
N GLY A 388 -10.99 18.19 -4.02
CA GLY A 388 -12.42 17.99 -4.23
C GLY A 388 -12.87 16.54 -3.99
N MET A 389 -12.02 15.55 -4.33
CA MET A 389 -12.31 14.14 -4.08
C MET A 389 -12.21 13.77 -2.59
N VAL A 390 -11.40 14.47 -1.80
CA VAL A 390 -11.41 14.35 -0.33
C VAL A 390 -12.76 14.82 0.23
N LEU A 391 -13.27 15.95 -0.26
CA LEU A 391 -14.61 16.47 0.12
C LEU A 391 -15.72 15.52 -0.35
N PHE A 392 -15.65 15.06 -1.60
CA PHE A 392 -16.61 14.09 -2.14
C PHE A 392 -16.68 12.84 -1.27
N GLY A 393 -15.53 12.28 -0.89
CA GLY A 393 -15.45 11.07 -0.06
C GLY A 393 -16.10 11.26 1.30
N SER A 394 -16.01 12.45 1.92
CA SER A 394 -16.64 12.73 3.21
C SER A 394 -18.18 12.71 3.16
N LEU A 395 -18.76 12.98 1.99
CA LEU A 395 -20.21 13.05 1.78
C LEU A 395 -20.81 11.82 1.10
N ALA A 396 -19.98 11.01 0.44
CA ALA A 396 -20.39 9.82 -0.29
C ALA A 396 -20.70 8.64 0.64
N SER A 397 -21.52 7.69 0.15
CA SER A 397 -21.75 6.44 0.88
C SER A 397 -20.51 5.55 0.90
N LEU A 398 -20.37 4.75 1.97
CA LEU A 398 -19.28 3.78 2.13
C LEU A 398 -19.17 2.84 0.92
N ASP A 399 -20.29 2.28 0.49
CA ASP A 399 -20.33 1.33 -0.62
C ASP A 399 -19.86 1.94 -1.94
N LEU A 400 -20.23 3.22 -2.21
CA LEU A 400 -19.83 3.89 -3.43
C LEU A 400 -18.32 4.09 -3.49
N VAL A 401 -17.70 4.62 -2.41
CA VAL A 401 -16.26 4.89 -2.40
C VAL A 401 -15.43 3.61 -2.47
N TRP A 402 -15.85 2.53 -1.79
CA TRP A 402 -15.18 1.25 -1.84
C TRP A 402 -15.31 0.56 -3.20
N ASN A 403 -16.51 0.54 -3.79
CA ASN A 403 -16.71 -0.06 -5.11
C ASN A 403 -15.92 0.68 -6.20
N LEU A 404 -15.88 2.02 -6.15
CA LEU A 404 -15.09 2.82 -7.06
C LEU A 404 -13.59 2.51 -6.91
N ALA A 405 -13.10 2.45 -5.68
CA ALA A 405 -11.73 2.12 -5.36
C ALA A 405 -11.34 0.73 -5.89
N ASP A 406 -12.20 -0.26 -5.69
CA ASP A 406 -11.98 -1.64 -6.09
C ASP A 406 -11.87 -1.80 -7.62
N VAL A 407 -12.73 -1.13 -8.40
CA VAL A 407 -12.67 -1.15 -9.88
C VAL A 407 -11.39 -0.47 -10.37
N CYS A 408 -11.10 0.74 -9.89
CA CYS A 408 -9.91 1.48 -10.31
C CYS A 408 -8.62 0.72 -9.96
N MET A 409 -8.54 0.17 -8.75
CA MET A 409 -7.44 -0.65 -8.28
C MET A 409 -7.23 -1.88 -9.17
N GLY A 410 -8.30 -2.56 -9.55
CA GLY A 410 -8.23 -3.73 -10.40
C GLY A 410 -7.66 -3.44 -11.79
N LEU A 411 -8.16 -2.40 -12.44
CA LEU A 411 -7.69 -1.98 -13.77
C LEU A 411 -6.20 -1.59 -13.75
N MET A 412 -5.80 -0.81 -12.75
CA MET A 412 -4.41 -0.38 -12.59
C MET A 412 -3.48 -1.58 -12.34
N THR A 413 -3.91 -2.51 -11.50
CA THR A 413 -3.13 -3.71 -11.15
C THR A 413 -2.87 -4.58 -12.38
N ILE A 414 -3.87 -4.85 -13.22
CA ILE A 414 -3.69 -5.65 -14.45
C ILE A 414 -2.66 -4.98 -15.36
N CYS A 415 -2.77 -3.68 -15.57
CA CYS A 415 -1.83 -2.94 -16.41
C CYS A 415 -0.38 -3.10 -15.90
N ASN A 416 -0.18 -2.98 -14.59
CA ASN A 416 1.14 -3.14 -13.99
C ASN A 416 1.66 -4.57 -14.01
N LEU A 417 0.81 -5.57 -13.69
CA LEU A 417 1.22 -6.98 -13.69
C LEU A 417 1.74 -7.42 -15.05
N ILE A 418 1.08 -7.02 -16.15
CA ILE A 418 1.56 -7.29 -17.51
C ILE A 418 2.98 -6.74 -17.69
N ALA A 419 3.21 -5.49 -17.29
CA ALA A 419 4.51 -4.85 -17.45
C ALA A 419 5.60 -5.54 -16.65
N ILE A 420 5.35 -5.83 -15.35
CA ILE A 420 6.38 -6.44 -14.50
C ILE A 420 6.65 -7.90 -14.83
N VAL A 421 5.69 -8.63 -15.40
CA VAL A 421 5.92 -9.99 -15.92
C VAL A 421 6.87 -9.94 -17.11
N LEU A 422 6.63 -9.06 -18.07
CA LEU A 422 7.47 -8.93 -19.27
C LEU A 422 8.89 -8.41 -18.94
N LEU A 423 9.01 -7.51 -17.95
CA LEU A 423 10.29 -6.91 -17.56
C LEU A 423 11.01 -7.64 -16.41
N GLY A 424 10.37 -8.61 -15.77
CA GLY A 424 10.88 -9.30 -14.59
C GLY A 424 12.30 -9.88 -14.76
N LYS A 425 12.66 -10.29 -15.96
CA LYS A 425 13.99 -10.80 -16.31
C LYS A 425 15.13 -9.84 -15.90
N TYR A 426 14.92 -8.54 -16.00
CA TYR A 426 15.93 -7.54 -15.63
C TYR A 426 16.06 -7.43 -14.09
N ALA A 427 14.96 -7.51 -13.36
CA ALA A 427 15.01 -7.56 -11.90
C ALA A 427 15.68 -8.85 -11.39
N PHE A 428 15.49 -9.98 -12.05
CA PHE A 428 16.19 -11.24 -11.71
C PHE A 428 17.70 -11.10 -11.90
N ARG A 429 18.16 -10.53 -13.03
CA ARG A 429 19.59 -10.28 -13.30
C ARG A 429 20.21 -9.32 -12.27
N LEU A 430 19.49 -8.26 -11.90
CA LEU A 430 19.93 -7.34 -10.85
C LEU A 430 20.05 -8.04 -9.49
N LEU A 431 19.11 -8.91 -9.13
CA LEU A 431 19.18 -9.68 -7.90
C LEU A 431 20.37 -10.64 -7.89
N GLU A 432 20.69 -11.26 -9.01
CA GLU A 432 21.86 -12.12 -9.16
C GLU A 432 23.17 -11.34 -8.99
N ASP A 433 23.30 -10.16 -9.64
CA ASP A 433 24.46 -9.28 -9.48
C ASP A 433 24.62 -8.83 -8.01
N TYR A 434 23.53 -8.37 -7.40
CA TYR A 434 23.53 -7.97 -5.99
C TYR A 434 24.04 -9.10 -5.06
N ARG A 435 23.51 -10.31 -5.27
CA ARG A 435 23.90 -11.49 -4.47
C ARG A 435 25.33 -11.93 -4.74
N TYR A 436 25.79 -11.85 -5.98
CA TYR A 436 27.17 -12.15 -6.34
C TYR A 436 28.14 -11.22 -5.59
N GLN A 437 27.88 -9.91 -5.61
CA GLN A 437 28.68 -8.94 -4.87
C GLN A 437 28.69 -9.21 -3.36
N LYS A 438 27.51 -9.54 -2.79
CA LYS A 438 27.41 -9.89 -1.36
C LYS A 438 28.20 -11.15 -0.98
N ARG A 439 28.17 -12.19 -1.81
CA ARG A 439 28.94 -13.42 -1.60
C ARG A 439 30.44 -13.20 -1.66
N ASN A 440 30.89 -12.23 -2.44
CA ASN A 440 32.28 -11.83 -2.55
C ASN A 440 32.72 -10.81 -1.47
N GLY A 441 31.95 -10.66 -0.39
CA GLY A 441 32.29 -9.83 0.75
C GLY A 441 32.06 -8.34 0.56
N ILE A 442 31.42 -7.91 -0.54
CA ILE A 442 31.12 -6.48 -0.77
C ILE A 442 29.93 -6.09 0.12
N SER A 443 30.21 -5.33 1.17
CA SER A 443 29.18 -4.90 2.13
C SER A 443 28.13 -4.00 1.50
N ASN A 444 28.53 -3.11 0.57
CA ASN A 444 27.67 -2.16 -0.11
C ASN A 444 27.72 -2.35 -1.64
N PRO A 445 26.89 -3.25 -2.22
CA PRO A 445 26.87 -3.49 -3.65
C PRO A 445 26.58 -2.24 -4.47
N ILE A 446 27.26 -2.13 -5.61
CA ILE A 446 27.15 -1.00 -6.55
C ILE A 446 26.72 -1.55 -7.91
N PHE A 447 25.76 -0.91 -8.53
CA PHE A 447 25.34 -1.21 -9.89
C PHE A 447 25.87 -0.13 -10.85
N THR A 448 26.25 -0.54 -12.04
CA THR A 448 26.62 0.34 -13.16
C THR A 448 25.97 -0.20 -14.44
N LYS A 449 25.50 0.70 -15.30
CA LYS A 449 24.71 0.34 -16.51
C LYS A 449 25.41 -0.59 -17.48
N ASN A 450 26.75 -0.56 -17.54
CA ASN A 450 27.56 -1.44 -18.39
C ASN A 450 27.41 -2.93 -18.08
N LYS A 451 26.85 -3.29 -16.92
CA LYS A 451 26.50 -4.67 -16.57
C LYS A 451 25.25 -5.20 -17.30
N MET A 452 24.52 -4.31 -17.96
CA MET A 452 23.32 -4.61 -18.75
C MET A 452 23.41 -3.99 -20.15
N GLN A 453 24.36 -4.45 -20.95
CA GLN A 453 24.66 -3.92 -22.30
C GLN A 453 23.45 -3.93 -23.24
N ASP A 454 22.55 -4.91 -23.10
CA ASP A 454 21.33 -5.05 -23.91
C ASP A 454 20.30 -3.93 -23.69
N ILE A 455 20.36 -3.22 -22.58
CA ILE A 455 19.48 -2.08 -22.24
C ILE A 455 20.24 -0.84 -21.75
N GLU A 456 21.55 -0.80 -21.97
CA GLU A 456 22.42 0.31 -21.47
C GLU A 456 21.93 1.69 -21.91
N ALA A 457 21.46 1.80 -23.18
CA ALA A 457 20.95 3.04 -23.74
C ALA A 457 19.65 3.55 -23.07
N ASP A 458 18.90 2.67 -22.39
CA ASP A 458 17.64 3.00 -21.73
C ASP A 458 17.80 3.33 -20.26
N ILE A 459 19.04 3.21 -19.73
CA ILE A 459 19.39 3.43 -18.32
C ILE A 459 20.16 4.75 -18.18
N GLU A 460 19.56 5.74 -17.52
CA GLU A 460 20.14 7.11 -17.45
C GLU A 460 20.93 7.38 -16.16
N CYS A 461 20.51 6.83 -15.03
CA CYS A 461 20.99 7.22 -13.70
C CYS A 461 22.03 6.27 -13.08
N TRP A 462 22.62 5.32 -13.86
CA TRP A 462 23.51 4.27 -13.35
C TRP A 462 24.85 4.19 -14.07
#